data_71fcad86861c8fe39458d0d9468c9d53
#
_entry.id   71fcad86861c8fe39458d0d9468c9d53
#
_cell.length_a   1.000
_cell.length_b   1.000
_cell.length_c   1.000
_cell.angle_alpha   90.00
_cell.angle_beta   90.00
_cell.angle_gamma   90.00
#
_symmetry.space_group_name_H-M   'P 1'
#
loop_
_entity.id
_entity.type
_entity.pdbx_description
1 polymer ?
#
loop_
_entity_poly.entity_id
_entity_poly.type
_entity_poly.pdbx_seq_one_letter_code
_entity_poly.pdbx_strand_id
1 'polypeptide(L)'
;MKIRHLLLLALAATLALAGCKSTGSLLPSVSGKAGEIIVVMEKADWEDSLGVDVRDLLACDCPWLAQKEPLYTLVNVPPTAFADLFKVHRNIVLFQVGPQVDSTGIIFKHDVWAAPQCVIQLSAPDAAQASELLKEKGPMIISSIEQAERDRVIRNTRRYEEPGLYPQIAEIFGGSPHFPSGYKLRKASDTFAWIADDKQAYQDVFVYRYPAEEDPFTLEKIIAHRNEILKENVPGMFDGTYMTTSEYFPPTLEYLKYRGRDLVQVRGMWEVQNDFMGGPFVSHSFYSPDGSEIIVAEAWVYAPQFDKRQYLRTVEAVIYSWEWKTAPAVEENEAN
;
A
#
# COMPACT_ATOMS: atom_id res chain seq x y z
N MET A 1 -8.21 -15.74 64.11
CA MET A 1 -7.45 -14.59 63.59
C MET A 1 -6.32 -15.00 62.63
N LYS A 2 -5.58 -16.07 62.85
CA LYS A 2 -4.42 -16.49 61.99
C LYS A 2 -4.76 -16.92 60.59
N ILE A 3 -5.91 -17.57 60.34
CA ILE A 3 -6.32 -18.08 59.02
C ILE A 3 -6.68 -16.93 58.05
N ARG A 4 -7.31 -15.86 58.51
CA ARG A 4 -7.66 -14.69 57.68
C ARG A 4 -6.45 -13.94 57.14
N HIS A 5 -5.36 -13.91 57.92
CA HIS A 5 -4.12 -13.27 57.50
C HIS A 5 -3.35 -14.12 56.50
N LEU A 6 -3.44 -15.45 56.57
CA LEU A 6 -2.85 -16.37 55.58
C LEU A 6 -3.55 -16.26 54.24
N LEU A 7 -4.89 -16.14 54.18
CA LEU A 7 -5.68 -15.98 52.98
C LEU A 7 -5.43 -14.61 52.32
N LEU A 8 -5.25 -13.55 53.08
CA LEU A 8 -4.90 -12.22 52.58
C LEU A 8 -3.47 -12.17 52.00
N LEU A 9 -2.53 -12.88 52.57
CA LEU A 9 -1.17 -13.02 52.05
C LEU A 9 -1.12 -13.86 50.78
N ALA A 10 -1.91 -14.92 50.69
CA ALA A 10 -2.03 -15.74 49.47
C ALA A 10 -2.70 -14.97 48.30
N LEU A 11 -3.69 -14.13 48.59
CA LEU A 11 -4.36 -13.28 47.59
C LEU A 11 -3.44 -12.16 47.10
N ALA A 12 -2.61 -11.56 47.97
CA ALA A 12 -1.63 -10.56 47.60
C ALA A 12 -0.48 -11.15 46.76
N ALA A 13 -0.07 -12.40 47.02
CA ALA A 13 0.94 -13.10 46.22
C ALA A 13 0.46 -13.47 44.85
N THR A 14 -0.85 -13.82 44.64
CA THR A 14 -1.42 -14.09 43.35
C THR A 14 -1.60 -12.83 42.50
N LEU A 15 -1.87 -11.68 43.10
CA LEU A 15 -1.96 -10.38 42.42
C LEU A 15 -0.59 -9.88 41.95
N ALA A 16 0.51 -10.22 42.68
CA ALA A 16 1.88 -9.84 42.31
C ALA A 16 2.40 -10.68 41.09
N LEU A 17 1.88 -11.87 40.86
CA LEU A 17 2.27 -12.74 39.73
C LEU A 17 1.53 -12.42 38.41
N ALA A 18 0.44 -11.64 38.49
CA ALA A 18 -0.31 -11.22 37.28
C ALA A 18 0.30 -9.96 36.61
N GLY A 19 1.36 -9.37 37.17
CA GLY A 19 1.98 -8.13 36.71
C GLY A 19 3.14 -8.27 35.72
N CYS A 20 3.56 -9.48 35.36
CA CYS A 20 4.55 -9.67 34.31
C CYS A 20 3.89 -9.71 32.91
N LYS A 21 3.28 -8.61 32.49
CA LYS A 21 3.27 -8.31 31.05
C LYS A 21 4.72 -8.00 30.71
N SER A 22 5.31 -8.83 29.85
CA SER A 22 6.60 -8.56 29.24
C SER A 22 6.57 -7.13 28.70
N THR A 23 7.28 -6.21 29.35
CA THR A 23 7.66 -4.94 28.73
C THR A 23 8.69 -5.29 27.65
N GLY A 24 8.22 -5.85 26.52
CA GLY A 24 8.99 -5.85 25.31
C GLY A 24 9.41 -4.40 25.08
N SER A 25 10.70 -4.15 24.96
CA SER A 25 11.23 -2.83 24.62
C SER A 25 10.45 -2.34 23.41
N LEU A 26 9.70 -1.24 23.57
CA LEU A 26 8.99 -0.63 22.46
C LEU A 26 10.04 -0.16 21.46
N LEU A 27 10.04 -0.76 20.27
CA LEU A 27 10.94 -0.32 19.21
C LEU A 27 10.65 1.14 18.87
N PRO A 28 11.66 1.95 18.55
CA PRO A 28 11.46 3.32 18.12
C PRO A 28 10.69 3.35 16.78
N SER A 29 10.08 4.48 16.47
CA SER A 29 9.47 4.69 15.18
C SER A 29 10.53 4.71 14.07
N VAL A 30 10.14 4.23 12.88
CA VAL A 30 11.02 4.27 11.70
C VAL A 30 11.29 5.69 11.23
N SER A 31 12.50 5.91 10.69
CA SER A 31 12.92 7.14 10.01
C SER A 31 12.97 6.96 8.49
N GLY A 32 13.36 7.99 7.77
CA GLY A 32 13.50 8.02 6.30
C GLY A 32 12.24 8.44 5.56
N LYS A 33 12.41 8.77 4.28
CA LYS A 33 11.31 9.17 3.39
C LYS A 33 10.58 7.94 2.86
N ALA A 34 9.32 8.11 2.53
CA ALA A 34 8.55 7.06 1.86
C ALA A 34 9.21 6.69 0.51
N GLY A 35 9.34 5.38 0.24
CA GLY A 35 10.02 4.88 -0.94
C GLY A 35 11.54 5.08 -0.95
N GLU A 36 12.17 5.38 0.20
CA GLU A 36 13.62 5.39 0.38
C GLU A 36 14.09 4.05 0.95
N ILE A 37 15.22 3.54 0.45
CA ILE A 37 15.82 2.27 0.89
C ILE A 37 17.28 2.51 1.25
N ILE A 38 17.68 2.08 2.44
CA ILE A 38 19.08 1.91 2.78
C ILE A 38 19.58 0.59 2.21
N VAL A 39 20.54 0.64 1.30
CA VAL A 39 21.24 -0.53 0.75
C VAL A 39 22.56 -0.67 1.47
N VAL A 40 22.65 -1.67 2.35
CA VAL A 40 23.90 -1.95 3.08
C VAL A 40 24.72 -2.93 2.25
N MET A 41 25.76 -2.40 1.63
CA MET A 41 26.63 -3.13 0.69
C MET A 41 28.02 -2.50 0.70
N GLU A 42 29.06 -3.31 0.58
CA GLU A 42 30.42 -2.80 0.43
C GLU A 42 30.51 -1.86 -0.77
N LYS A 43 31.33 -0.82 -0.64
CA LYS A 43 31.45 0.20 -1.69
C LYS A 43 31.95 -0.39 -3.01
N ALA A 44 32.85 -1.35 -2.94
CA ALA A 44 33.39 -2.03 -4.13
C ALA A 44 32.27 -2.76 -4.91
N ASP A 45 31.42 -3.51 -4.22
CA ASP A 45 30.27 -4.21 -4.83
C ASP A 45 29.23 -3.25 -5.36
N TRP A 46 29.02 -2.11 -4.67
CA TRP A 46 28.08 -1.06 -5.10
C TRP A 46 28.54 -0.36 -6.38
N GLU A 47 29.83 -0.18 -6.56
CA GLU A 47 30.43 0.46 -7.75
C GLU A 47 30.62 -0.53 -8.91
N ASP A 48 30.47 -1.84 -8.68
CA ASP A 48 30.61 -2.90 -9.69
C ASP A 48 29.23 -3.44 -10.16
N SER A 49 29.25 -4.55 -10.87
CA SER A 49 28.11 -5.20 -11.54
C SER A 49 26.95 -5.49 -10.61
N LEU A 50 27.19 -5.99 -9.39
CA LEU A 50 26.15 -6.25 -8.41
C LEU A 50 25.38 -4.96 -8.05
N GLY A 51 26.07 -3.84 -7.87
CA GLY A 51 25.44 -2.55 -7.61
C GLY A 51 24.65 -2.02 -8.81
N VAL A 52 25.04 -2.36 -10.03
CA VAL A 52 24.24 -2.09 -11.25
C VAL A 52 22.93 -2.89 -11.19
N ASP A 53 23.01 -4.21 -10.96
CA ASP A 53 21.83 -5.07 -10.86
C ASP A 53 20.86 -4.61 -9.76
N VAL A 54 21.36 -4.13 -8.61
CA VAL A 54 20.53 -3.56 -7.53
C VAL A 54 19.81 -2.29 -8.00
N ARG A 55 20.50 -1.40 -8.70
CA ARG A 55 19.90 -0.17 -9.23
C ARG A 55 18.90 -0.45 -10.34
N ASP A 56 19.20 -1.40 -11.22
CA ASP A 56 18.31 -1.80 -12.31
C ASP A 56 17.02 -2.44 -11.78
N LEU A 57 17.08 -3.13 -10.64
CA LEU A 57 15.90 -3.69 -9.98
C LEU A 57 15.11 -2.65 -9.16
N LEU A 58 15.80 -1.91 -8.29
CA LEU A 58 15.14 -1.10 -7.26
C LEU A 58 15.02 0.38 -7.62
N ALA A 59 15.82 0.88 -8.56
CA ALA A 59 15.76 2.26 -9.03
C ALA A 59 15.40 2.36 -10.53
N CYS A 60 14.86 1.29 -11.12
CA CYS A 60 14.28 1.36 -12.46
C CYS A 60 13.18 2.41 -12.54
N ASP A 61 12.84 2.85 -13.74
CA ASP A 61 11.72 3.77 -13.95
C ASP A 61 10.42 3.13 -13.42
N CYS A 62 9.64 3.90 -12.68
CA CYS A 62 8.35 3.45 -12.17
C CYS A 62 7.41 3.14 -13.35
N PRO A 63 6.98 1.88 -13.54
CA PRO A 63 6.34 1.44 -14.78
C PRO A 63 4.94 2.03 -15.02
N TRP A 64 4.37 2.69 -14.00
CA TRP A 64 3.00 3.22 -14.05
C TRP A 64 2.94 4.73 -14.25
N LEU A 65 4.06 5.36 -14.58
CA LEU A 65 4.14 6.80 -14.75
C LEU A 65 4.61 7.13 -16.16
N ALA A 66 3.99 8.14 -16.76
CA ALA A 66 4.45 8.68 -18.05
C ALA A 66 5.79 9.43 -17.92
N GLN A 67 6.07 9.97 -16.74
CA GLN A 67 7.33 10.63 -16.42
C GLN A 67 8.29 9.63 -15.80
N LYS A 68 9.59 9.78 -16.11
CA LYS A 68 10.63 8.95 -15.51
C LYS A 68 10.85 9.34 -14.06
N GLU A 69 10.46 8.47 -13.17
CA GLU A 69 10.71 8.55 -11.74
C GLU A 69 11.25 7.20 -11.28
N PRO A 70 12.32 7.14 -10.47
CA PRO A 70 12.84 5.87 -10.01
C PRO A 70 11.82 5.17 -9.09
N LEU A 71 11.73 3.85 -9.17
CA LEU A 71 10.82 3.06 -8.33
C LEU A 71 11.08 3.29 -6.85
N TYR A 72 12.34 3.34 -6.43
CA TYR A 72 12.77 3.73 -5.09
C TYR A 72 13.96 4.69 -5.15
N THR A 73 14.17 5.43 -4.06
CA THR A 73 15.38 6.22 -3.85
C THR A 73 16.35 5.39 -3.02
N LEU A 74 17.53 5.12 -3.55
CA LEU A 74 18.53 4.26 -2.91
C LEU A 74 19.62 5.10 -2.24
N VAL A 75 19.98 4.71 -1.02
CA VAL A 75 21.12 5.24 -0.27
C VAL A 75 22.05 4.09 0.09
N ASN A 76 23.23 4.03 -0.54
CA ASN A 76 24.23 3.02 -0.19
C ASN A 76 24.96 3.41 1.09
N VAL A 77 25.08 2.45 2.00
CA VAL A 77 25.80 2.57 3.28
C VAL A 77 26.71 1.34 3.41
N PRO A 78 28.06 1.52 3.46
CA PRO A 78 28.93 0.38 3.68
C PRO A 78 28.68 -0.25 5.07
N PRO A 79 28.86 -1.58 5.22
CA PRO A 79 28.60 -2.30 6.47
C PRO A 79 29.31 -1.68 7.70
N THR A 80 30.54 -1.16 7.49
CA THR A 80 31.32 -0.50 8.54
C THR A 80 30.73 0.82 9.04
N ALA A 81 29.91 1.50 8.20
CA ALA A 81 29.22 2.74 8.52
C ALA A 81 27.75 2.52 8.93
N PHE A 82 27.25 1.28 8.86
CA PHE A 82 25.87 0.95 9.21
C PHE A 82 25.64 0.98 10.72
N ALA A 83 25.46 2.19 11.24
CA ALA A 83 25.28 2.50 12.66
C ALA A 83 23.79 2.78 12.99
N ASP A 84 23.52 3.11 14.23
CA ASP A 84 22.18 3.23 14.82
C ASP A 84 21.25 4.18 14.07
N LEU A 85 21.79 5.27 13.50
CA LEU A 85 21.01 6.20 12.68
C LEU A 85 20.38 5.53 11.46
N PHE A 86 21.11 4.61 10.80
CA PHE A 86 20.62 3.88 9.63
C PHE A 86 19.77 2.68 9.99
N LYS A 87 20.00 2.07 11.15
CA LYS A 87 19.25 0.90 11.63
C LYS A 87 17.77 1.19 11.84
N VAL A 88 17.40 2.42 12.20
CA VAL A 88 15.99 2.80 12.38
C VAL A 88 15.29 3.21 11.09
N HIS A 89 15.96 3.06 9.93
CA HIS A 89 15.34 3.40 8.64
C HIS A 89 14.22 2.41 8.29
N ARG A 90 13.20 2.90 7.61
CA ARG A 90 11.95 2.19 7.30
C ARG A 90 12.13 0.97 6.39
N ASN A 91 13.02 1.04 5.39
CA ASN A 91 13.32 -0.05 4.47
C ASN A 91 14.83 -0.23 4.39
N ILE A 92 15.30 -1.43 4.64
CA ILE A 92 16.74 -1.77 4.63
C ILE A 92 16.92 -3.05 3.82
N VAL A 93 17.84 -3.03 2.87
CA VAL A 93 18.31 -4.20 2.14
C VAL A 93 19.78 -4.43 2.48
N LEU A 94 20.06 -5.55 3.14
CA LEU A 94 21.39 -5.92 3.62
C LEU A 94 22.00 -6.95 2.68
N PHE A 95 23.18 -6.68 2.16
CA PHE A 95 23.97 -7.62 1.38
C PHE A 95 25.10 -8.19 2.24
N GLN A 96 25.08 -9.49 2.44
CA GLN A 96 26.17 -10.27 3.04
C GLN A 96 26.82 -11.11 1.95
N VAL A 97 27.83 -10.56 1.29
CA VAL A 97 28.51 -11.19 0.17
C VAL A 97 29.96 -11.46 0.54
N GLY A 98 30.40 -12.68 0.33
CA GLY A 98 31.79 -13.07 0.57
C GLY A 98 31.97 -14.55 0.91
N PRO A 99 33.23 -15.05 0.84
CA PRO A 99 33.55 -16.45 0.98
C PRO A 99 33.24 -17.07 2.36
N GLN A 100 32.90 -16.23 3.34
CA GLN A 100 32.46 -16.65 4.68
C GLN A 100 30.97 -17.03 4.73
N VAL A 101 30.24 -16.84 3.63
CA VAL A 101 28.80 -17.16 3.52
C VAL A 101 28.67 -18.58 2.95
N ASP A 102 28.18 -19.50 3.75
CA ASP A 102 28.08 -20.92 3.37
C ASP A 102 26.88 -21.23 2.47
N SER A 103 25.86 -20.34 2.42
CA SER A 103 24.64 -20.59 1.66
C SER A 103 24.06 -19.31 1.06
N THR A 104 23.58 -19.45 -0.19
CA THR A 104 22.87 -18.37 -0.90
C THR A 104 21.40 -18.34 -0.49
N GLY A 105 20.87 -17.16 -0.14
CA GLY A 105 19.46 -17.03 0.25
C GLY A 105 19.02 -15.62 0.59
N ILE A 106 17.69 -15.44 0.69
CA ILE A 106 17.07 -14.19 1.13
C ILE A 106 16.20 -14.44 2.37
N ILE A 107 16.29 -13.55 3.34
CA ILE A 107 15.47 -13.55 4.55
C ILE A 107 14.71 -12.22 4.62
N PHE A 108 13.39 -12.30 4.78
CA PHE A 108 12.52 -11.16 5.03
C PHE A 108 12.24 -11.06 6.52
N LYS A 109 12.51 -9.87 7.10
CA LYS A 109 12.34 -9.60 8.52
C LYS A 109 11.51 -8.32 8.69
N HIS A 110 10.74 -8.27 9.77
CA HIS A 110 9.97 -7.10 10.17
C HIS A 110 10.41 -6.64 11.55
N ASP A 111 10.38 -5.31 11.77
CA ASP A 111 10.54 -4.71 13.09
C ASP A 111 11.81 -5.15 13.83
N VAL A 112 12.97 -5.10 13.16
CA VAL A 112 14.26 -5.54 13.72
C VAL A 112 14.84 -4.51 14.68
N TRP A 113 14.91 -3.24 14.27
CA TRP A 113 15.49 -2.13 15.05
C TRP A 113 14.52 -0.98 15.26
N ALA A 114 13.46 -0.91 14.48
CA ALA A 114 12.39 0.09 14.56
C ALA A 114 11.07 -0.52 14.09
N ALA A 115 9.94 0.11 14.38
CA ALA A 115 8.63 -0.35 13.93
C ALA A 115 7.79 0.81 13.36
N PRO A 116 7.10 0.56 12.23
CA PRO A 116 7.03 -0.63 11.39
C PRO A 116 8.15 -0.64 10.33
N GLN A 117 9.02 -1.65 10.36
CA GLN A 117 10.24 -1.74 9.55
C GLN A 117 10.21 -2.93 8.60
N CYS A 118 10.72 -2.77 7.37
CA CYS A 118 10.99 -3.83 6.42
C CYS A 118 12.52 -3.99 6.30
N VAL A 119 13.02 -5.19 6.61
CA VAL A 119 14.45 -5.53 6.47
C VAL A 119 14.58 -6.78 5.64
N ILE A 120 15.33 -6.69 4.56
CA ILE A 120 15.60 -7.80 3.64
C ILE A 120 17.09 -8.07 3.68
N GLN A 121 17.46 -9.31 3.96
CA GLN A 121 18.85 -9.75 4.00
C GLN A 121 19.09 -10.73 2.86
N LEU A 122 20.00 -10.40 1.97
CA LEU A 122 20.51 -11.26 0.90
C LEU A 122 21.90 -11.73 1.29
N SER A 123 22.12 -13.03 1.25
CA SER A 123 23.41 -13.66 1.57
C SER A 123 23.89 -14.51 0.40
N ALA A 124 25.16 -14.40 0.03
CA ALA A 124 25.77 -15.21 -1.03
C ALA A 124 27.31 -15.27 -0.87
N PRO A 125 27.96 -16.37 -1.29
CA PRO A 125 29.42 -16.51 -1.19
C PRO A 125 30.22 -15.59 -2.12
N ASP A 126 29.59 -15.07 -3.19
CA ASP A 126 30.19 -14.14 -4.13
C ASP A 126 29.14 -13.25 -4.80
N ALA A 127 29.60 -12.21 -5.51
CA ALA A 127 28.75 -11.23 -6.18
C ALA A 127 27.94 -11.84 -7.33
N ALA A 128 28.44 -12.85 -8.03
CA ALA A 128 27.74 -13.49 -9.15
C ALA A 128 26.49 -14.23 -8.66
N GLN A 129 26.62 -15.02 -7.59
CA GLN A 129 25.49 -15.72 -6.98
C GLN A 129 24.50 -14.73 -6.33
N ALA A 130 24.99 -13.64 -5.74
CA ALA A 130 24.12 -12.56 -5.23
C ALA A 130 23.30 -11.93 -6.36
N SER A 131 23.90 -11.68 -7.52
CA SER A 131 23.24 -11.14 -8.72
C SER A 131 22.17 -12.10 -9.28
N GLU A 132 22.48 -13.38 -9.38
CA GLU A 132 21.51 -14.39 -9.82
C GLU A 132 20.31 -14.47 -8.88
N LEU A 133 20.56 -14.50 -7.57
CA LEU A 133 19.51 -14.51 -6.56
C LEU A 133 18.65 -13.23 -6.60
N LEU A 134 19.28 -12.08 -6.83
CA LEU A 134 18.58 -10.80 -6.98
C LEU A 134 17.64 -10.81 -8.19
N LYS A 135 18.08 -11.36 -9.33
CA LYS A 135 17.27 -11.51 -10.55
C LYS A 135 16.11 -12.48 -10.34
N GLU A 136 16.33 -13.61 -9.69
CA GLU A 136 15.30 -14.61 -9.41
C GLU A 136 14.26 -14.11 -8.41
N LYS A 137 14.68 -13.45 -7.32
CA LYS A 137 13.81 -13.06 -6.20
C LYS A 137 13.42 -11.58 -6.21
N GLY A 138 13.87 -10.83 -7.19
CA GLY A 138 13.59 -9.38 -7.31
C GLY A 138 12.12 -9.00 -7.15
N PRO A 139 11.17 -9.68 -7.83
CA PRO A 139 9.74 -9.40 -7.65
C PRO A 139 9.26 -9.56 -6.19
N MET A 140 9.81 -10.53 -5.44
CA MET A 140 9.47 -10.72 -4.02
C MET A 140 10.03 -9.60 -3.14
N ILE A 141 11.22 -9.10 -3.46
CA ILE A 141 11.84 -7.96 -2.77
C ILE A 141 10.97 -6.72 -2.95
N ILE A 142 10.60 -6.40 -4.20
CA ILE A 142 9.73 -5.25 -4.52
C ILE A 142 8.38 -5.41 -3.82
N SER A 143 7.72 -6.56 -3.94
CA SER A 143 6.43 -6.84 -3.31
C SER A 143 6.46 -6.66 -1.79
N SER A 144 7.53 -7.10 -1.12
CA SER A 144 7.70 -6.95 0.33
C SER A 144 7.83 -5.49 0.75
N ILE A 145 8.57 -4.69 -0.02
CA ILE A 145 8.75 -3.26 0.26
C ILE A 145 7.45 -2.49 -0.02
N GLU A 146 6.78 -2.76 -1.16
CA GLU A 146 5.48 -2.14 -1.48
C GLU A 146 4.42 -2.48 -0.43
N GLN A 147 4.37 -3.73 0.04
CA GLN A 147 3.46 -4.14 1.10
C GLN A 147 3.76 -3.39 2.41
N ALA A 148 5.03 -3.25 2.78
CA ALA A 148 5.42 -2.53 4.00
C ALA A 148 5.08 -1.03 3.89
N GLU A 149 5.31 -0.39 2.74
CA GLU A 149 4.92 1.00 2.50
C GLU A 149 3.40 1.18 2.57
N ARG A 150 2.64 0.32 1.94
CA ARG A 150 1.17 0.29 1.96
C ARG A 150 0.64 0.13 3.38
N ASP A 151 1.15 -0.82 4.14
CA ASP A 151 0.70 -1.06 5.51
C ASP A 151 0.98 0.12 6.45
N ARG A 152 2.06 0.87 6.22
CA ARG A 152 2.34 2.11 6.96
C ARG A 152 1.30 3.19 6.66
N VAL A 153 0.96 3.37 5.38
CA VAL A 153 -0.07 4.34 4.99
C VAL A 153 -1.42 3.94 5.57
N ILE A 154 -1.86 2.69 5.42
CA ILE A 154 -3.13 2.18 5.96
C ILE A 154 -3.19 2.36 7.47
N ARG A 155 -2.12 2.00 8.20
CA ARG A 155 -2.05 2.17 9.67
C ARG A 155 -2.17 3.63 10.08
N ASN A 156 -1.48 4.52 9.35
CA ASN A 156 -1.57 5.96 9.62
C ASN A 156 -2.96 6.52 9.30
N THR A 157 -3.54 6.10 8.18
CA THR A 157 -4.91 6.47 7.79
C THR A 157 -5.92 6.07 8.86
N ARG A 158 -5.87 4.83 9.35
CA ARG A 158 -6.78 4.36 10.41
C ARG A 158 -6.60 5.11 11.74
N ARG A 159 -5.38 5.55 12.04
CA ARG A 159 -5.10 6.32 13.26
C ARG A 159 -5.63 7.75 13.18
N TYR A 160 -5.64 8.33 11.99
CA TYR A 160 -6.04 9.71 11.71
C TYR A 160 -7.09 9.75 10.59
N GLU A 161 -8.12 8.93 10.74
CA GLU A 161 -9.19 8.78 9.76
C GLU A 161 -10.10 10.02 9.73
N GLU A 162 -10.57 10.37 8.53
CA GLU A 162 -11.57 11.43 8.37
C GLU A 162 -12.92 10.97 8.95
N PRO A 163 -13.43 11.64 9.98
CA PRO A 163 -14.67 11.24 10.61
C PRO A 163 -15.85 11.28 9.64
N GLY A 164 -16.62 10.19 9.63
CA GLY A 164 -17.90 10.13 8.90
C GLY A 164 -17.82 9.74 7.43
N LEU A 165 -16.65 9.72 6.78
CA LEU A 165 -16.55 9.29 5.37
C LEU A 165 -16.82 7.79 5.22
N TYR A 166 -16.16 6.96 6.02
CA TYR A 166 -16.37 5.50 5.96
C TYR A 166 -17.85 5.11 6.05
N PRO A 167 -18.64 5.53 7.06
CA PRO A 167 -20.05 5.15 7.14
C PRO A 167 -20.90 5.70 6.00
N GLN A 168 -20.61 6.90 5.48
CA GLN A 168 -21.35 7.46 4.35
C GLN A 168 -21.16 6.63 3.07
N ILE A 169 -19.93 6.25 2.74
CA ILE A 169 -19.62 5.43 1.56
C ILE A 169 -20.11 4.00 1.76
N ALA A 170 -19.91 3.43 2.96
CA ALA A 170 -20.36 2.07 3.28
C ALA A 170 -21.88 1.93 3.27
N GLU A 171 -22.65 2.99 3.51
CA GLU A 171 -24.10 2.99 3.37
C GLU A 171 -24.53 2.79 1.92
N ILE A 172 -23.81 3.40 0.98
CA ILE A 172 -24.11 3.33 -0.46
C ILE A 172 -23.64 2.00 -1.05
N PHE A 173 -22.39 1.58 -0.76
CA PHE A 173 -21.72 0.47 -1.46
C PHE A 173 -21.59 -0.81 -0.64
N GLY A 174 -22.12 -0.88 0.57
CA GLY A 174 -21.96 -2.00 1.48
C GLY A 174 -20.57 -2.13 2.11
N GLY A 175 -19.65 -1.28 1.74
CA GLY A 175 -18.28 -1.19 2.23
C GLY A 175 -17.61 0.12 1.81
N SER A 176 -16.40 0.37 2.31
CA SER A 176 -15.66 1.60 2.00
C SER A 176 -14.15 1.41 2.20
N PRO A 177 -13.31 2.15 1.48
CA PRO A 177 -11.96 2.44 1.94
C PRO A 177 -11.98 3.31 3.21
N HIS A 178 -10.87 3.30 3.95
CA HIS A 178 -10.63 4.27 5.02
C HIS A 178 -9.86 5.47 4.46
N PHE A 179 -10.32 6.67 4.77
CA PHE A 179 -9.78 7.90 4.22
C PHE A 179 -8.95 8.67 5.25
N PRO A 180 -7.74 9.16 4.90
CA PRO A 180 -6.98 10.05 5.78
C PRO A 180 -7.75 11.33 6.10
N SER A 181 -7.42 11.98 7.22
CA SER A 181 -7.98 13.29 7.56
C SER A 181 -7.76 14.33 6.47
N GLY A 182 -8.79 15.12 6.19
CA GLY A 182 -8.82 16.18 5.17
C GLY A 182 -9.51 15.78 3.88
N TYR A 183 -9.79 14.51 3.65
CA TYR A 183 -10.63 14.07 2.53
C TYR A 183 -12.08 14.49 2.72
N LYS A 184 -12.78 14.77 1.61
CA LYS A 184 -14.17 15.20 1.60
C LYS A 184 -14.96 14.51 0.50
N LEU A 185 -16.21 14.20 0.80
CA LEU A 185 -17.17 13.73 -0.21
C LEU A 185 -17.58 14.91 -1.09
N ARG A 186 -17.21 14.90 -2.37
CA ARG A 186 -17.56 15.93 -3.35
C ARG A 186 -18.88 15.65 -4.06
N LYS A 187 -19.10 14.38 -4.39
CA LYS A 187 -20.29 13.92 -5.11
C LYS A 187 -20.66 12.52 -4.64
N ALA A 188 -21.94 12.25 -4.51
CA ALA A 188 -22.46 10.91 -4.27
C ALA A 188 -23.79 10.71 -4.98
N SER A 189 -24.00 9.50 -5.47
CA SER A 189 -25.27 8.94 -5.94
C SER A 189 -25.35 7.48 -5.51
N ASP A 190 -26.41 6.77 -5.88
CA ASP A 190 -26.55 5.36 -5.54
C ASP A 190 -25.50 4.46 -6.20
N THR A 191 -24.84 4.94 -7.26
CA THR A 191 -23.88 4.14 -8.05
C THR A 191 -22.48 4.74 -8.16
N PHE A 192 -22.27 5.99 -7.70
CA PHE A 192 -20.99 6.69 -7.83
C PHE A 192 -20.72 7.62 -6.64
N ALA A 193 -19.49 7.60 -6.15
CA ALA A 193 -18.99 8.57 -5.17
C ALA A 193 -17.61 9.10 -5.57
N TRP A 194 -17.40 10.39 -5.37
CA TRP A 194 -16.14 11.09 -5.55
C TRP A 194 -15.68 11.66 -4.21
N ILE A 195 -14.54 11.18 -3.73
CA ILE A 195 -13.92 11.59 -2.48
C ILE A 195 -12.58 12.26 -2.84
N ALA A 196 -12.40 13.52 -2.43
CA ALA A 196 -11.29 14.35 -2.83
C ALA A 196 -10.40 14.78 -1.67
N ASP A 197 -9.11 14.89 -1.94
CA ASP A 197 -8.12 15.58 -1.10
C ASP A 197 -7.83 16.95 -1.70
N ASP A 198 -8.37 18.02 -1.11
CA ASP A 198 -8.28 19.41 -1.59
C ASP A 198 -6.88 20.04 -1.45
N LYS A 199 -5.81 19.26 -1.64
CA LYS A 199 -4.42 19.74 -1.59
C LYS A 199 -3.93 20.19 -2.97
N GLN A 200 -2.71 20.73 -3.01
CA GLN A 200 -2.07 21.20 -4.25
C GLN A 200 -1.85 20.08 -5.29
N ALA A 201 -1.61 18.86 -4.85
CA ALA A 201 -1.61 17.66 -5.68
C ALA A 201 -2.86 16.85 -5.35
N TYR A 202 -3.77 16.69 -6.31
CA TYR A 202 -5.00 15.93 -6.10
C TYR A 202 -4.68 14.45 -6.02
N GLN A 203 -5.18 13.83 -4.97
CA GLN A 203 -5.08 12.40 -4.68
C GLN A 203 -6.50 11.90 -4.38
N ASP A 204 -7.32 11.83 -5.40
CA ASP A 204 -8.74 11.59 -5.22
C ASP A 204 -9.09 10.10 -5.41
N VAL A 205 -10.25 9.74 -4.88
CA VAL A 205 -10.77 8.38 -4.97
C VAL A 205 -12.19 8.42 -5.52
N PHE A 206 -12.46 7.54 -6.50
CA PHE A 206 -13.80 7.19 -6.92
C PHE A 206 -14.19 5.84 -6.32
N VAL A 207 -15.45 5.71 -5.94
CA VAL A 207 -16.09 4.43 -5.67
C VAL A 207 -17.33 4.37 -6.54
N TYR A 208 -17.47 3.29 -7.31
CA TYR A 208 -18.64 3.11 -8.16
C TYR A 208 -19.01 1.63 -8.29
N ARG A 209 -20.21 1.38 -8.78
CA ARG A 209 -20.72 0.04 -9.01
C ARG A 209 -21.53 -0.05 -10.29
N TYR A 210 -21.57 -1.25 -10.84
CA TYR A 210 -22.40 -1.63 -11.96
C TYR A 210 -22.80 -3.11 -11.87
N PRO A 211 -23.90 -3.55 -12.54
CA PRO A 211 -24.34 -4.94 -12.50
C PRO A 211 -23.25 -5.89 -12.95
N ALA A 212 -23.12 -7.04 -12.28
CA ALA A 212 -22.23 -8.10 -12.71
C ALA A 212 -22.76 -8.74 -14.01
N GLU A 213 -21.85 -9.03 -14.93
CA GLU A 213 -22.12 -9.69 -16.18
C GLU A 213 -21.24 -10.93 -16.35
N GLU A 214 -21.39 -11.69 -17.44
CA GLU A 214 -20.53 -12.83 -17.75
C GLU A 214 -19.10 -12.33 -18.06
N ASP A 215 -18.09 -12.96 -17.45
CA ASP A 215 -16.67 -12.59 -17.57
C ASP A 215 -16.40 -11.08 -17.39
N PRO A 216 -16.75 -10.48 -16.22
CA PRO A 216 -16.72 -9.03 -16.04
C PRO A 216 -15.30 -8.47 -15.92
N PHE A 217 -14.31 -9.31 -15.66
CA PHE A 217 -12.95 -8.88 -15.35
C PHE A 217 -11.98 -8.93 -16.53
N THR A 218 -12.48 -8.72 -17.75
CA THR A 218 -11.58 -8.44 -18.88
C THR A 218 -11.19 -6.95 -18.89
N LEU A 219 -9.98 -6.66 -19.38
CA LEU A 219 -9.51 -5.27 -19.47
C LEU A 219 -10.46 -4.38 -20.28
N GLU A 220 -10.95 -4.91 -21.41
CA GLU A 220 -11.87 -4.21 -22.31
C GLU A 220 -13.15 -3.78 -21.59
N LYS A 221 -13.81 -4.72 -20.89
CA LYS A 221 -15.06 -4.44 -20.17
C LYS A 221 -14.86 -3.47 -19.01
N ILE A 222 -13.80 -3.65 -18.21
CA ILE A 222 -13.50 -2.74 -17.09
C ILE A 222 -13.27 -1.33 -17.60
N ILE A 223 -12.50 -1.15 -18.69
CA ILE A 223 -12.24 0.18 -19.26
C ILE A 223 -13.50 0.77 -19.91
N ALA A 224 -14.33 -0.03 -20.56
CA ALA A 224 -15.60 0.44 -21.13
C ALA A 224 -16.53 0.99 -20.02
N HIS A 225 -16.79 0.21 -18.97
CA HIS A 225 -17.61 0.67 -17.85
C HIS A 225 -17.00 1.89 -17.14
N ARG A 226 -15.67 1.88 -16.91
CA ARG A 226 -14.97 3.02 -16.35
C ARG A 226 -15.23 4.30 -17.16
N ASN A 227 -14.99 4.26 -18.45
CA ASN A 227 -15.11 5.43 -19.32
C ASN A 227 -16.55 5.94 -19.40
N GLU A 228 -17.54 5.06 -19.45
CA GLU A 228 -18.98 5.40 -19.44
C GLU A 228 -19.34 6.12 -18.12
N ILE A 229 -18.99 5.54 -16.99
CA ILE A 229 -19.29 6.10 -15.65
C ILE A 229 -18.58 7.43 -15.44
N LEU A 230 -17.32 7.56 -15.83
CA LEU A 230 -16.57 8.81 -15.65
C LEU A 230 -17.07 9.91 -16.59
N LYS A 231 -17.50 9.58 -17.81
CA LYS A 231 -18.12 10.54 -18.72
C LYS A 231 -19.36 11.21 -18.12
N GLU A 232 -20.17 10.46 -17.38
CA GLU A 232 -21.37 10.98 -16.74
C GLU A 232 -21.07 11.75 -15.44
N ASN A 233 -20.03 11.36 -14.73
CA ASN A 233 -19.82 11.77 -13.34
C ASN A 233 -18.68 12.75 -13.14
N VAL A 234 -17.70 12.81 -14.05
CA VAL A 234 -16.47 13.60 -13.91
C VAL A 234 -16.28 14.52 -15.11
N PRO A 235 -17.03 15.63 -15.18
CA PRO A 235 -16.87 16.59 -16.26
C PRO A 235 -15.50 17.28 -16.18
N GLY A 236 -14.95 17.64 -17.33
CA GLY A 236 -13.79 18.50 -17.41
C GLY A 236 -14.14 19.99 -17.19
N MET A 237 -13.16 20.85 -17.41
CA MET A 237 -13.30 22.29 -17.17
C MET A 237 -14.19 22.98 -18.23
N PHE A 238 -14.25 22.43 -19.45
CA PHE A 238 -15.00 22.98 -20.59
C PHE A 238 -16.20 22.12 -20.93
N ASP A 239 -17.23 22.73 -21.49
CA ASP A 239 -18.45 22.04 -21.91
C ASP A 239 -18.13 20.88 -22.88
N GLY A 240 -18.71 19.72 -22.60
CA GLY A 240 -18.51 18.51 -23.41
C GLY A 240 -17.19 17.76 -23.17
N THR A 241 -16.35 18.24 -22.24
CA THR A 241 -15.14 17.53 -21.81
C THR A 241 -15.41 16.68 -20.58
N TYR A 242 -14.72 15.55 -20.43
CA TYR A 242 -14.88 14.62 -19.32
C TYR A 242 -13.63 13.73 -19.17
N MET A 243 -13.46 13.16 -17.97
CA MET A 243 -12.37 12.23 -17.69
C MET A 243 -12.59 10.91 -18.42
N THR A 244 -11.52 10.37 -19.03
CA THR A 244 -11.49 9.08 -19.72
C THR A 244 -10.16 8.37 -19.49
N THR A 245 -10.00 7.17 -20.04
CA THR A 245 -8.72 6.46 -20.07
C THR A 245 -7.93 6.94 -21.28
N SER A 246 -6.64 7.25 -21.07
CA SER A 246 -5.75 7.65 -22.16
C SER A 246 -5.45 6.49 -23.10
N GLU A 247 -5.53 6.73 -24.40
CA GLU A 247 -5.17 5.76 -25.45
C GLU A 247 -3.66 5.69 -25.69
N TYR A 248 -2.89 6.70 -25.25
CA TYR A 248 -1.43 6.77 -25.44
C TYR A 248 -0.66 5.85 -24.52
N PHE A 249 -1.26 5.45 -23.40
CA PHE A 249 -0.66 4.59 -22.38
C PHE A 249 -1.59 3.42 -22.10
N PRO A 250 -1.41 2.29 -22.82
CA PRO A 250 -2.27 1.13 -22.65
C PRO A 250 -2.34 0.68 -21.19
N PRO A 251 -3.52 0.56 -20.60
CA PRO A 251 -3.65 0.10 -19.22
C PRO A 251 -3.24 -1.36 -19.10
N THR A 252 -2.80 -1.73 -17.91
CA THR A 252 -2.43 -3.10 -17.54
C THR A 252 -3.44 -3.67 -16.55
N LEU A 253 -3.64 -5.00 -16.61
CA LEU A 253 -4.55 -5.73 -15.73
C LEU A 253 -3.80 -6.84 -15.00
N GLU A 254 -4.06 -6.98 -13.71
CA GLU A 254 -3.51 -8.02 -12.84
C GLU A 254 -4.59 -8.58 -11.93
N TYR A 255 -4.63 -9.92 -11.79
CA TYR A 255 -5.49 -10.60 -10.82
C TYR A 255 -4.74 -10.74 -9.51
N LEU A 256 -5.33 -10.26 -8.43
CA LEU A 256 -4.68 -10.22 -7.11
C LEU A 256 -5.56 -10.87 -6.04
N LYS A 257 -4.90 -11.37 -5.00
CA LYS A 257 -5.56 -11.72 -3.74
C LYS A 257 -4.98 -10.89 -2.62
N TYR A 258 -5.80 -10.08 -1.98
CA TYR A 258 -5.37 -9.21 -0.89
C TYR A 258 -6.26 -9.37 0.33
N ARG A 259 -5.67 -9.79 1.46
CA ARG A 259 -6.38 -10.04 2.74
C ARG A 259 -7.65 -10.89 2.58
N GLY A 260 -7.55 -11.94 1.77
CA GLY A 260 -8.64 -12.89 1.53
C GLY A 260 -9.66 -12.46 0.47
N ARG A 261 -9.59 -11.25 -0.06
CA ARG A 261 -10.42 -10.77 -1.16
C ARG A 261 -9.71 -10.98 -2.50
N ASP A 262 -10.39 -11.63 -3.43
CA ASP A 262 -9.99 -11.68 -4.82
C ASP A 262 -10.39 -10.37 -5.49
N LEU A 263 -9.50 -9.76 -6.26
CA LEU A 263 -9.72 -8.50 -6.94
C LEU A 263 -8.94 -8.44 -8.25
N VAL A 264 -9.41 -7.61 -9.16
CA VAL A 264 -8.68 -7.25 -10.37
C VAL A 264 -8.19 -5.83 -10.25
N GLN A 265 -6.88 -5.65 -10.42
CA GLN A 265 -6.25 -4.35 -10.44
C GLN A 265 -6.02 -3.91 -11.88
N VAL A 266 -6.45 -2.71 -12.19
CA VAL A 266 -6.09 -2.04 -13.45
C VAL A 266 -5.27 -0.80 -13.14
N ARG A 267 -4.16 -0.63 -13.87
CA ARG A 267 -3.31 0.57 -13.82
C ARG A 267 -3.25 1.20 -15.20
N GLY A 268 -3.35 2.52 -15.24
CA GLY A 268 -3.28 3.25 -16.50
C GLY A 268 -3.11 4.75 -16.29
N MET A 269 -3.28 5.48 -17.37
CA MET A 269 -3.32 6.94 -17.36
C MET A 269 -4.73 7.40 -17.69
N TRP A 270 -5.22 8.38 -16.92
CA TRP A 270 -6.42 9.11 -17.26
C TRP A 270 -6.07 10.40 -18.00
N GLU A 271 -6.98 10.88 -18.80
CA GLU A 271 -6.93 12.20 -19.44
C GLU A 271 -8.33 12.81 -19.45
N VAL A 272 -8.39 14.11 -19.68
CA VAL A 272 -9.65 14.79 -20.00
C VAL A 272 -9.75 14.91 -21.49
N GLN A 273 -10.85 14.39 -22.06
CA GLN A 273 -11.07 14.40 -23.49
C GLN A 273 -11.06 15.84 -24.04
N ASN A 274 -10.24 16.08 -25.05
CA ASN A 274 -10.01 17.40 -25.68
C ASN A 274 -9.38 18.46 -24.73
N ASP A 275 -8.62 18.01 -23.73
CA ASP A 275 -7.86 18.88 -22.82
C ASP A 275 -6.48 18.25 -22.55
N PHE A 276 -5.59 19.02 -21.91
CA PHE A 276 -4.21 18.58 -21.58
C PHE A 276 -4.06 18.01 -20.16
N MET A 277 -5.16 17.89 -19.42
CA MET A 277 -5.15 17.31 -18.08
C MET A 277 -5.03 15.79 -18.15
N GLY A 278 -4.16 15.22 -17.33
CA GLY A 278 -4.00 13.79 -17.23
C GLY A 278 -3.11 13.38 -16.06
N GLY A 279 -3.10 12.09 -15.75
CA GLY A 279 -2.30 11.53 -14.69
C GLY A 279 -2.49 10.03 -14.51
N PRO A 280 -1.77 9.39 -13.59
CA PRO A 280 -1.92 7.97 -13.32
C PRO A 280 -3.19 7.68 -12.52
N PHE A 281 -3.74 6.47 -12.76
CA PHE A 281 -4.78 5.88 -11.92
C PHE A 281 -4.47 4.42 -11.63
N VAL A 282 -5.06 3.92 -10.56
CA VAL A 282 -5.14 2.51 -10.20
C VAL A 282 -6.54 2.21 -9.69
N SER A 283 -7.16 1.15 -10.18
CA SER A 283 -8.48 0.70 -9.73
C SER A 283 -8.46 -0.74 -9.27
N HIS A 284 -9.30 -1.06 -8.29
CA HIS A 284 -9.58 -2.39 -7.81
C HIS A 284 -11.04 -2.72 -8.09
N SER A 285 -11.28 -3.76 -8.88
CA SER A 285 -12.60 -4.26 -9.20
C SER A 285 -12.83 -5.61 -8.53
N PHE A 286 -13.96 -5.80 -7.86
CA PHE A 286 -14.30 -7.03 -7.16
C PHE A 286 -15.81 -7.18 -7.02
N TYR A 287 -16.29 -8.41 -6.82
CA TYR A 287 -17.71 -8.66 -6.60
C TYR A 287 -18.23 -8.08 -5.29
N SER A 288 -19.49 -7.61 -5.30
CA SER A 288 -20.28 -7.42 -4.09
C SER A 288 -20.41 -8.75 -3.32
N PRO A 289 -20.71 -8.72 -2.01
CA PRO A 289 -20.81 -9.95 -1.22
C PRO A 289 -21.83 -10.97 -1.74
N ASP A 290 -22.88 -10.52 -2.41
CA ASP A 290 -23.93 -11.35 -3.03
C ASP A 290 -23.63 -11.72 -4.48
N GLY A 291 -22.55 -11.18 -5.06
CA GLY A 291 -22.14 -11.43 -6.43
C GLY A 291 -22.96 -10.72 -7.52
N SER A 292 -23.93 -9.89 -7.15
CA SER A 292 -24.84 -9.23 -8.12
C SER A 292 -24.24 -8.03 -8.82
N GLU A 293 -23.24 -7.41 -8.22
CA GLU A 293 -22.61 -6.19 -8.73
C GLU A 293 -21.08 -6.29 -8.71
N ILE A 294 -20.45 -5.51 -9.56
CA ILE A 294 -19.03 -5.21 -9.48
C ILE A 294 -18.87 -3.88 -8.76
N ILE A 295 -18.08 -3.89 -7.69
CA ILE A 295 -17.65 -2.70 -6.98
C ILE A 295 -16.26 -2.31 -7.47
N VAL A 296 -16.06 -1.04 -7.74
CA VAL A 296 -14.76 -0.48 -8.12
C VAL A 296 -14.35 0.61 -7.14
N ALA A 297 -13.16 0.49 -6.60
CA ALA A 297 -12.48 1.56 -5.90
C ALA A 297 -11.29 2.02 -6.76
N GLU A 298 -11.29 3.26 -7.20
CA GLU A 298 -10.27 3.82 -8.08
C GLU A 298 -9.58 5.01 -7.41
N ALA A 299 -8.25 4.98 -7.41
CA ALA A 299 -7.39 6.06 -6.94
C ALA A 299 -6.71 6.73 -8.14
N TRP A 300 -6.66 8.06 -8.16
CA TRP A 300 -6.01 8.81 -9.23
C TRP A 300 -5.29 10.05 -8.72
N VAL A 301 -4.31 10.50 -9.49
CA VAL A 301 -3.45 11.63 -9.12
C VAL A 301 -3.42 12.66 -10.23
N TYR A 302 -3.54 13.94 -9.84
CA TYR A 302 -3.21 15.09 -10.68
C TYR A 302 -2.17 15.96 -9.97
N ALA A 303 -0.95 15.95 -10.49
CA ALA A 303 0.18 16.66 -9.90
C ALA A 303 1.15 17.13 -11.01
N PRO A 304 0.76 18.12 -11.86
CA PRO A 304 1.51 18.44 -13.07
C PRO A 304 2.91 18.97 -12.81
N GLN A 305 3.18 19.52 -11.61
CA GLN A 305 4.46 20.12 -11.23
C GLN A 305 5.30 19.27 -10.29
N PHE A 306 4.83 18.06 -9.94
CA PHE A 306 5.46 17.22 -8.93
C PHE A 306 5.70 15.80 -9.45
N ASP A 307 6.65 15.12 -8.82
CA ASP A 307 6.80 13.68 -8.92
C ASP A 307 5.56 12.97 -8.37
N LYS A 308 5.03 12.01 -9.13
CA LYS A 308 3.72 11.40 -8.88
C LYS A 308 3.80 10.07 -8.14
N ARG A 309 4.95 9.41 -8.18
CA ARG A 309 5.17 8.09 -7.59
C ARG A 309 4.64 7.99 -6.16
N GLN A 310 5.04 8.92 -5.30
CA GLN A 310 4.68 8.86 -3.89
C GLN A 310 3.21 9.23 -3.66
N TYR A 311 2.66 10.15 -4.43
CA TYR A 311 1.23 10.48 -4.37
C TYR A 311 0.38 9.27 -4.77
N LEU A 312 0.75 8.59 -5.87
CA LEU A 312 0.03 7.40 -6.32
C LEU A 312 0.09 6.27 -5.28
N ARG A 313 1.26 5.96 -4.68
CA ARG A 313 1.38 4.99 -3.60
C ARG A 313 0.48 5.31 -2.41
N THR A 314 0.41 6.58 -2.05
CA THR A 314 -0.40 7.02 -0.90
C THR A 314 -1.88 6.82 -1.16
N VAL A 315 -2.40 7.28 -2.31
CA VAL A 315 -3.83 7.14 -2.62
C VAL A 315 -4.21 5.71 -2.99
N GLU A 316 -3.30 4.94 -3.58
CA GLU A 316 -3.48 3.51 -3.81
C GLU A 316 -3.65 2.75 -2.49
N ALA A 317 -2.86 3.07 -1.46
CA ALA A 317 -3.02 2.44 -0.15
C ALA A 317 -4.41 2.69 0.46
N VAL A 318 -5.06 3.80 0.12
CA VAL A 318 -6.45 4.09 0.52
C VAL A 318 -7.39 3.02 -0.04
N ILE A 319 -7.35 2.72 -1.35
CA ILE A 319 -8.26 1.73 -1.93
C ILE A 319 -7.95 0.29 -1.46
N TYR A 320 -6.71 -0.02 -1.10
CA TYR A 320 -6.36 -1.28 -0.46
C TYR A 320 -6.96 -1.43 0.94
N SER A 321 -7.32 -0.34 1.62
CA SER A 321 -7.91 -0.35 2.96
C SER A 321 -9.41 -0.71 2.98
N TRP A 322 -10.01 -1.03 1.84
CA TRP A 322 -11.42 -1.39 1.73
C TRP A 322 -11.86 -2.43 2.76
N GLU A 323 -12.95 -2.13 3.44
CA GLU A 323 -13.64 -3.05 4.35
C GLU A 323 -15.15 -3.08 4.08
N TRP A 324 -15.73 -4.27 4.17
CA TRP A 324 -17.19 -4.41 4.13
C TRP A 324 -17.81 -3.95 5.45
N LYS A 325 -18.99 -3.33 5.35
CA LYS A 325 -19.78 -2.99 6.52
C LYS A 325 -20.14 -4.29 7.25
N THR A 326 -19.67 -4.45 8.48
CA THR A 326 -20.07 -5.58 9.31
C THR A 326 -21.56 -5.49 9.60
N ALA A 327 -22.31 -6.56 9.38
CA ALA A 327 -23.69 -6.64 9.85
C ALA A 327 -23.70 -6.35 11.36
N PRO A 328 -24.65 -5.54 11.87
CA PRO A 328 -24.79 -5.36 13.31
C PRO A 328 -24.94 -6.75 13.94
N ALA A 329 -24.17 -7.00 15.02
CA ALA A 329 -24.34 -8.22 15.80
C ALA A 329 -25.82 -8.34 16.14
N VAL A 330 -26.45 -9.43 15.71
CA VAL A 330 -27.82 -9.76 16.16
C VAL A 330 -27.71 -9.95 17.66
N GLU A 331 -28.22 -9.00 18.44
CA GLU A 331 -28.44 -9.24 19.87
C GLU A 331 -29.41 -10.44 19.94
N GLU A 332 -28.88 -11.63 20.24
CA GLU A 332 -29.69 -12.73 20.70
C GLU A 332 -30.37 -12.26 21.99
N ASN A 333 -31.60 -11.75 21.86
CA ASN A 333 -32.48 -11.58 22.98
C ASN A 333 -32.74 -13.00 23.53
N GLU A 334 -31.96 -13.38 24.54
CA GLU A 334 -32.33 -14.47 25.44
C GLU A 334 -33.67 -14.09 26.07
N ALA A 335 -34.74 -14.52 25.40
CA ALA A 335 -36.05 -14.52 26.01
C ALA A 335 -36.07 -15.60 27.11
N ASN A 336 -36.02 -15.15 28.36
CA ASN A 336 -36.42 -15.94 29.53
C ASN A 336 -37.86 -16.40 29.46
#